data_e8b01db272ef4f42fdae902ba1320739
#
_entry.id   e8b01db272ef4f42fdae902ba1320739
#
_cell.length_a   1.000
_cell.length_b   1.000
_cell.length_c   1.000
_cell.angle_alpha   90.00
_cell.angle_beta   90.00
_cell.angle_gamma   90.00
#
_symmetry.space_group_name_H-M   'P 1'
#
loop_
_entity.id
_entity.type
_entity.pdbx_description
1 polymer ?
#
loop_
_entity_poly.entity_id
_entity_poly.type
_entity_poly.pdbx_seq_one_letter_code
_entity_poly.pdbx_strand_id
1 'polypeptide(L)'
;MFKATDLKVYFICGTQDIKSERTIHEVLKDALEAGITLYQFREKGPTALQGDEKRQLAEELLALCHQYDVPFIVNDDIELAKAIDADGVHVGQD
;
A
#
# COMPACT_ATOMS: atom_id res chain seq x y z
N MET A 1 16.21 23.57 9.94
CA MET A 1 16.53 22.42 9.10
C MET A 1 15.59 21.27 9.40
N PHE A 2 15.08 20.62 8.39
CA PHE A 2 14.18 19.48 8.59
C PHE A 2 14.95 18.26 9.04
N LYS A 3 14.38 17.56 9.99
CA LYS A 3 14.78 16.17 10.27
C LYS A 3 13.95 15.28 9.36
N ALA A 4 14.51 14.14 8.98
CA ALA A 4 13.76 13.19 8.14
C ALA A 4 12.42 12.80 8.77
N THR A 5 12.37 12.73 10.10
CA THR A 5 11.14 12.39 10.83
C THR A 5 10.07 13.47 10.77
N ASP A 6 10.42 14.68 10.37
CA ASP A 6 9.46 15.79 10.24
C ASP A 6 8.73 15.75 8.91
N LEU A 7 9.20 14.94 7.96
CA LEU A 7 8.59 14.83 6.65
C LEU A 7 7.65 13.63 6.62
N LYS A 8 6.41 13.90 6.20
CA LYS A 8 5.41 12.85 6.03
C LYS A 8 5.17 12.67 4.55
N VAL A 9 5.55 11.52 4.03
CA VAL A 9 5.40 11.20 2.62
C VAL A 9 4.47 10.01 2.48
N TYR A 10 3.29 10.27 1.94
CA TYR A 10 2.28 9.24 1.73
C TYR A 10 2.36 8.73 0.31
N PHE A 11 2.35 7.43 0.15
CA PHE A 11 2.38 6.80 -1.17
C PHE A 11 1.12 5.96 -1.34
N ILE A 12 0.32 6.29 -2.36
CA ILE A 12 -0.93 5.60 -2.64
C ILE A 12 -0.79 4.93 -3.99
N CYS A 13 -0.95 3.61 -4.03
CA CYS A 13 -0.73 2.86 -5.27
C CYS A 13 -1.45 1.52 -5.26
N GLY A 14 -1.96 1.12 -6.41
CA GLY A 14 -2.45 -0.22 -6.68
C GLY A 14 -1.88 -0.71 -7.99
N THR A 15 -2.23 -1.93 -8.41
CA THR A 15 -1.67 -2.50 -9.64
C THR A 15 -2.07 -1.68 -10.87
N GLN A 16 -3.22 -1.02 -10.86
CA GLN A 16 -3.67 -0.18 -11.96
C GLN A 16 -2.76 1.03 -12.20
N ASP A 17 -1.96 1.40 -11.22
CA ASP A 17 -1.07 2.56 -11.33
C ASP A 17 0.30 2.20 -11.91
N ILE A 18 0.57 0.91 -12.08
CA ILE A 18 1.86 0.45 -12.61
C ILE A 18 1.78 0.42 -14.13
N LYS A 19 2.50 1.31 -14.78
CA LYS A 19 2.48 1.49 -16.24
C LYS A 19 3.73 0.93 -16.93
N SER A 20 4.49 0.11 -16.24
CA SER A 20 5.72 -0.45 -16.78
C SER A 20 5.74 -1.96 -16.54
N GLU A 21 6.84 -2.61 -16.93
CA GLU A 21 7.03 -4.04 -16.69
C GLU A 21 7.43 -4.35 -15.25
N ARG A 22 7.62 -3.33 -14.44
CA ARG A 22 7.96 -3.52 -13.03
C ARG A 22 6.75 -4.03 -12.26
N THR A 23 7.00 -4.79 -11.22
CA THR A 23 5.93 -5.24 -10.32
C THR A 23 5.65 -4.15 -9.29
N ILE A 24 4.45 -4.20 -8.72
CA ILE A 24 4.11 -3.27 -7.64
C ILE A 24 5.03 -3.48 -6.42
N HIS A 25 5.52 -4.72 -6.22
CA HIS A 25 6.48 -5.01 -5.15
C HIS A 25 7.76 -4.20 -5.33
N GLU A 26 8.28 -4.16 -6.56
CA GLU A 26 9.50 -3.40 -6.85
C GLU A 26 9.28 -1.90 -6.67
N VAL A 27 8.15 -1.40 -7.14
CA VAL A 27 7.81 0.02 -7.03
C VAL A 27 7.67 0.41 -5.56
N LEU A 28 6.97 -0.41 -4.78
CA LEU A 28 6.80 -0.13 -3.35
C LEU A 28 8.14 -0.19 -2.61
N LYS A 29 8.97 -1.17 -2.93
CA LYS A 29 10.28 -1.28 -2.29
C LYS A 29 11.12 -0.03 -2.54
N ASP A 30 11.13 0.46 -3.77
CA ASP A 30 11.86 1.69 -4.09
C ASP A 30 11.32 2.87 -3.30
N ALA A 31 10.01 2.97 -3.14
CA ALA A 31 9.38 4.03 -2.37
C ALA A 31 9.76 3.94 -0.89
N LEU A 32 9.75 2.72 -0.35
CA LEU A 32 10.14 2.49 1.05
C LEU A 32 11.59 2.89 1.28
N GLU A 33 12.47 2.53 0.36
CA GLU A 33 13.89 2.89 0.45
C GLU A 33 14.09 4.39 0.30
N ALA A 34 13.19 5.06 -0.42
CA ALA A 34 13.23 6.51 -0.57
C ALA A 34 12.70 7.25 0.65
N GLY A 35 12.06 6.54 1.58
CA GLY A 35 11.66 7.12 2.86
C GLY A 35 10.20 7.51 3.00
N ILE A 36 9.28 6.81 2.30
CA ILE A 36 7.86 7.06 2.54
C ILE A 36 7.52 6.69 3.98
N THR A 37 6.55 7.38 4.54
CA THR A 37 6.15 7.19 5.94
C THR A 37 4.80 6.51 6.09
N LEU A 38 4.07 6.31 4.99
CA LEU A 38 2.80 5.59 4.99
C LEU A 38 2.52 5.09 3.58
N TYR A 39 2.03 3.87 3.47
CA TYR A 39 1.57 3.32 2.20
C TYR A 39 0.08 3.01 2.28
N GLN A 40 -0.67 3.43 1.26
CA GLN A 40 -2.06 3.09 1.13
C GLN A 40 -2.27 2.23 -0.10
N PHE A 41 -2.76 1.02 0.13
CA PHE A 41 -3.08 0.06 -0.93
C PHE A 41 -4.46 0.40 -1.51
N ARG A 42 -4.46 0.91 -2.75
CA ARG A 42 -5.68 1.34 -3.42
C ARG A 42 -5.85 0.56 -4.72
N GLU A 43 -6.43 -0.62 -4.60
CA GLU A 43 -6.65 -1.52 -5.74
C GLU A 43 -8.06 -1.30 -6.27
N LYS A 44 -8.19 -0.56 -7.36
CA LYS A 44 -9.46 -0.16 -7.95
C LYS A 44 -9.42 -0.21 -9.47
N GLY A 45 -10.61 -0.22 -10.07
CA GLY A 45 -10.75 -0.13 -11.51
C GLY A 45 -11.01 -1.47 -12.16
N PRO A 46 -11.22 -1.47 -13.48
CA PRO A 46 -11.63 -2.70 -14.19
C PRO A 46 -10.56 -3.79 -14.23
N THR A 47 -9.30 -3.45 -14.04
CA THR A 47 -8.21 -4.42 -14.03
C THR A 47 -7.74 -4.78 -12.64
N ALA A 48 -8.40 -4.27 -11.60
CA ALA A 48 -7.99 -4.52 -10.22
C ALA A 48 -8.15 -5.98 -9.85
N LEU A 49 -7.22 -6.46 -9.03
CA LEU A 49 -7.32 -7.80 -8.47
C LEU A 49 -8.48 -7.89 -7.50
N GLN A 50 -9.04 -9.07 -7.36
CA GLN A 50 -10.17 -9.32 -6.47
C GLN A 50 -9.99 -10.67 -5.77
N GLY A 51 -10.73 -10.85 -4.68
CA GLY A 51 -10.75 -12.11 -3.96
C GLY A 51 -9.38 -12.50 -3.40
N ASP A 52 -9.03 -13.77 -3.57
CA ASP A 52 -7.80 -14.31 -3.01
C ASP A 52 -6.54 -13.68 -3.59
N GLU A 53 -6.58 -13.32 -4.86
CA GLU A 53 -5.43 -12.67 -5.50
C GLU A 53 -5.16 -11.31 -4.89
N LYS A 54 -6.21 -10.54 -4.64
CA LYS A 54 -6.09 -9.24 -3.97
C LYS A 54 -5.56 -9.40 -2.57
N ARG A 55 -6.09 -10.38 -1.83
CA ARG A 55 -5.68 -10.64 -0.46
C ARG A 55 -4.22 -11.06 -0.40
N GLN A 56 -3.82 -11.98 -1.27
CA GLN A 56 -2.43 -12.44 -1.30
C GLN A 56 -1.47 -11.30 -1.58
N LEU A 57 -1.78 -10.47 -2.56
CA LEU A 57 -0.95 -9.31 -2.87
C LEU A 57 -0.87 -8.36 -1.68
N ALA A 58 -2.02 -8.08 -1.05
CA ALA A 58 -2.06 -7.18 0.10
C ALA A 58 -1.20 -7.71 1.25
N GLU A 59 -1.25 -9.02 1.51
CA GLU A 59 -0.42 -9.63 2.55
C GLU A 59 1.07 -9.48 2.26
N GLU A 60 1.45 -9.65 1.00
CA GLU A 60 2.85 -9.51 0.59
C GLU A 60 3.33 -8.07 0.75
N LEU A 61 2.52 -7.10 0.35
CA LEU A 61 2.88 -5.69 0.46
C LEU A 61 2.88 -5.22 1.91
N LEU A 62 1.97 -5.75 2.73
CA LEU A 62 1.95 -5.48 4.17
C LEU A 62 3.27 -5.92 4.81
N ALA A 63 3.70 -7.15 4.51
CA ALA A 63 4.95 -7.67 5.05
C ALA A 63 6.13 -6.81 4.64
N LEU A 64 6.14 -6.36 3.40
CA LEU A 64 7.20 -5.51 2.89
C LEU A 64 7.24 -4.17 3.63
N CYS A 65 6.08 -3.54 3.82
CA CYS A 65 5.99 -2.28 4.57
C CYS A 65 6.49 -2.45 5.99
N HIS A 66 6.12 -3.55 6.65
CA HIS A 66 6.52 -3.80 8.03
C HIS A 66 8.02 -4.03 8.17
N GLN A 67 8.69 -4.52 7.14
CA GLN A 67 10.14 -4.62 7.15
C GLN A 67 10.81 -3.26 7.27
N TYR A 68 10.13 -2.20 6.84
CA TYR A 68 10.64 -0.84 6.87
C TYR A 68 9.97 0.00 7.97
N ASP A 69 9.19 -0.64 8.85
CA ASP A 69 8.43 0.04 9.90
C ASP A 69 7.47 1.11 9.35
N VAL A 70 6.88 0.83 8.19
CA VAL A 70 5.94 1.75 7.53
C VAL A 70 4.52 1.18 7.66
N PRO A 71 3.55 1.97 8.13
CA PRO A 71 2.16 1.51 8.24
C PRO A 71 1.57 1.20 6.87
N PHE A 72 0.75 0.15 6.83
CA PHE A 72 0.04 -0.30 5.64
C PHE A 72 -1.45 -0.04 5.83
N ILE A 73 -2.02 0.79 4.97
CA ILE A 73 -3.43 1.18 5.04
C ILE A 73 -4.16 0.61 3.84
N VAL A 74 -5.35 0.07 4.05
CA VAL A 74 -6.19 -0.43 2.96
C VAL A 74 -7.23 0.61 2.61
N ASN A 75 -7.43 0.84 1.31
CA ASN A 75 -8.42 1.79 0.82
C ASN A 75 -9.76 1.10 0.58
N ASP A 76 -10.81 1.57 1.26
CA ASP A 76 -12.22 1.20 1.04
C ASP A 76 -12.59 -0.27 1.22
N ASP A 77 -11.72 -1.10 1.77
CA ASP A 77 -12.00 -2.53 1.93
C ASP A 77 -11.78 -2.94 3.37
N ILE A 78 -12.81 -2.73 4.17
CA ILE A 78 -12.74 -2.98 5.62
C ILE A 78 -12.52 -4.47 5.91
N GLU A 79 -13.17 -5.34 5.13
CA GLU A 79 -13.02 -6.79 5.33
C GLU A 79 -11.60 -7.25 5.05
N LEU A 80 -10.99 -6.72 3.98
CA LEU A 80 -9.61 -7.04 3.67
C LEU A 80 -8.67 -6.54 4.77
N ALA A 81 -8.90 -5.32 5.23
CA ALA A 81 -8.07 -4.75 6.30
C ALA A 81 -8.10 -5.63 7.55
N LYS A 82 -9.28 -6.15 7.90
CA LYS A 82 -9.42 -7.05 9.04
C LYS A 82 -8.76 -8.40 8.77
N ALA A 83 -8.94 -8.93 7.57
CA ALA A 83 -8.43 -10.27 7.22
C ALA A 83 -6.91 -10.34 7.29
N ILE A 84 -6.22 -9.27 6.92
CA ILE A 84 -4.76 -9.24 6.91
C ILE A 84 -4.16 -8.51 8.11
N ASP A 85 -5.00 -8.01 8.99
CA ASP A 85 -4.57 -7.22 10.16
C ASP A 85 -3.75 -6.01 9.73
N ALA A 86 -4.29 -5.24 8.79
CA ALA A 86 -3.66 -4.02 8.32
C ALA A 86 -3.57 -2.98 9.44
N ASP A 87 -2.67 -2.03 9.30
CA ASP A 87 -2.49 -0.98 10.32
C ASP A 87 -3.65 -0.01 10.36
N GLY A 88 -4.42 0.07 9.27
CA GLY A 88 -5.60 0.91 9.24
C GLY A 88 -6.37 0.75 7.94
N VAL A 89 -7.48 1.45 7.86
CA VAL A 89 -8.31 1.46 6.66
C VAL A 89 -8.77 2.89 6.40
N HIS A 90 -8.70 3.29 5.14
CA HIS A 90 -9.20 4.60 4.72
C HIS A 90 -10.51 4.40 3.98
N VAL A 91 -11.59 4.97 4.49
CA VAL A 91 -12.90 4.90 3.86
C VAL A 91 -13.18 6.26 3.23
N GLY A 92 -13.20 6.28 1.91
CA GLY A 92 -13.46 7.51 1.18
C GLY A 92 -14.93 7.87 1.23
N GLN A 93 -15.18 9.15 1.06
CA GLN A 93 -16.53 9.67 0.88
C GLN A 93 -16.63 10.16 -0.55
N ASP A 94 -17.64 9.70 -1.24
CA ASP A 94 -17.89 10.14 -2.60
C ASP A 94 -18.78 11.36 -2.63
#